data_da93c70a7a39db30449f2c545381b503
#
_entry.id   da93c70a7a39db30449f2c545381b503
#
_cell.length_a   1.000
_cell.length_b   1.000
_cell.length_c   1.000
_cell.angle_alpha   90.00
_cell.angle_beta   90.00
_cell.angle_gamma   90.00
#
_symmetry.space_group_name_H-M   'P 1'
#
loop_
_entity.id
_entity.type
_entity.pdbx_description
1 polymer ?
#
loop_
_entity_poly.entity_id
_entity_poly.type
_entity_poly.pdbx_seq_one_letter_code
_entity_poly.pdbx_strand_id
1 'polypeptide(L)'
;ADDWREADWQMRAELMQRVIPVLARLHESGVLQDDIHPENFLVKKDRMLTIDGGQVVQLRNLGHRRSLNNLAMFFAQFQNQIDNSLPQLLTLYENARGWTANSERLDKLRSYIGKHNARRKKAYIDKAFRDCTRFSCRRSLRQFVVCEREYDTPGMQKIIKNPGEAISRGR
;
A
#
# COMPACT_ATOMS: atom_id res chain seq x y z
N ALA A 1 9.73 0.79 17.76
CA ALA A 1 9.52 0.76 16.30
C ALA A 1 8.45 1.78 16.02
N ASP A 2 8.83 2.87 15.35
CA ASP A 2 7.89 3.93 15.00
C ASP A 2 6.87 3.30 14.04
N ASP A 3 5.62 3.27 14.48
CA ASP A 3 4.56 2.64 13.69
C ASP A 3 4.22 3.58 12.54
N TRP A 4 4.45 3.14 11.32
CA TRP A 4 4.09 3.86 10.11
C TRP A 4 2.63 4.30 10.06
N ARG A 5 1.76 3.61 10.79
CA ARG A 5 0.30 3.87 10.84
C ARG A 5 0.00 5.08 11.71
N GLU A 6 0.75 5.25 12.80
CA GLU A 6 0.56 6.34 13.76
C GLU A 6 1.40 7.58 13.41
N ALA A 7 2.40 7.42 12.53
CA ALA A 7 3.27 8.50 12.10
C ALA A 7 2.47 9.59 11.36
N ASP A 8 2.72 10.84 11.71
CA ASP A 8 2.25 11.97 10.92
C ASP A 8 2.93 12.02 9.54
N TRP A 9 2.50 12.93 8.68
CA TRP A 9 3.05 13.02 7.33
C TRP A 9 4.54 13.41 7.32
N GLN A 10 4.99 14.27 8.22
CA GLN A 10 6.38 14.71 8.29
C GLN A 10 7.29 13.53 8.65
N MET A 11 6.92 12.77 9.67
CA MET A 11 7.65 11.56 10.08
C MET A 11 7.68 10.52 8.96
N ARG A 12 6.55 10.33 8.24
CA ARG A 12 6.52 9.43 7.07
C ARG A 12 7.46 9.88 5.96
N ALA A 13 7.53 11.18 5.68
CA ALA A 13 8.43 11.74 4.68
C ALA A 13 9.91 11.51 5.05
N GLU A 14 10.28 11.71 6.32
CA GLU A 14 11.63 11.43 6.83
C GLU A 14 11.98 9.94 6.71
N LEU A 15 11.05 9.06 7.08
CA LEU A 15 11.23 7.61 6.93
C LEU A 15 11.41 7.22 5.45
N MET A 16 10.64 7.81 4.53
CA MET A 16 10.80 7.55 3.10
C MET A 16 12.17 7.96 2.59
N GLN A 17 12.71 9.11 3.03
CA GLN A 17 14.07 9.54 2.66
C GLN A 17 15.13 8.52 3.08
N ARG A 18 14.91 7.79 4.16
CA ARG A 18 15.80 6.71 4.63
C ARG A 18 15.57 5.40 3.90
N VAL A 19 14.32 5.05 3.59
CA VAL A 19 13.95 3.77 2.94
C VAL A 19 14.34 3.77 1.47
N ILE A 20 14.15 4.87 0.73
CA ILE A 20 14.39 4.94 -0.71
C ILE A 20 15.83 4.57 -1.10
N PRO A 21 16.88 5.09 -0.44
CA PRO A 21 18.25 4.66 -0.73
C PRO A 21 18.51 3.17 -0.43
N VAL A 22 17.81 2.60 0.56
CA VAL A 22 17.92 1.15 0.86
C VAL A 22 17.31 0.34 -0.28
N LEU A 23 16.11 0.73 -0.75
CA LEU A 23 15.47 0.10 -1.91
C LEU A 23 16.33 0.21 -3.16
N ALA A 24 16.95 1.37 -3.38
CA ALA A 24 17.85 1.58 -4.51
C ALA A 24 19.03 0.57 -4.47
N ARG A 25 19.67 0.39 -3.31
CA ARG A 25 20.76 -0.58 -3.13
C ARG A 25 20.31 -2.03 -3.30
N LEU A 26 19.14 -2.39 -2.77
CA LEU A 26 18.56 -3.73 -3.01
C LEU A 26 18.36 -3.99 -4.49
N HIS A 27 17.77 -3.04 -5.19
CA HIS A 27 17.56 -3.14 -6.64
C HIS A 27 18.88 -3.18 -7.43
N GLU A 28 19.91 -2.46 -6.98
CA GLU A 28 21.25 -2.51 -7.61
C GLU A 28 21.86 -3.89 -7.45
N SER A 29 21.69 -4.51 -6.28
CA SER A 29 22.12 -5.89 -6.02
C SER A 29 21.24 -6.95 -6.68
N GLY A 30 20.25 -6.55 -7.49
CA GLY A 30 19.33 -7.47 -8.16
C GLY A 30 18.23 -8.04 -7.24
N VAL A 31 18.04 -7.49 -6.05
CA VAL A 31 17.07 -7.96 -5.06
C VAL A 31 15.75 -7.24 -5.22
N LEU A 32 14.67 -8.00 -5.39
CA LEU A 32 13.28 -7.53 -5.35
C LEU A 32 12.54 -8.17 -4.17
N GLN A 33 11.68 -7.40 -3.55
CA GLN A 33 10.73 -7.89 -2.58
C GLN A 33 9.32 -7.84 -3.20
N ASP A 34 8.69 -9.01 -3.43
CA ASP A 34 7.39 -9.09 -4.11
C ASP A 34 6.22 -8.59 -3.25
N ASP A 35 6.39 -8.56 -1.93
CA ASP A 35 5.44 -7.94 -0.98
C ASP A 35 6.12 -6.81 -0.21
N ILE A 36 6.46 -5.73 -0.94
CA ILE A 36 7.12 -4.59 -0.33
C ILE A 36 6.12 -3.71 0.43
N HIS A 37 6.29 -3.62 1.74
CA HIS A 37 5.43 -2.85 2.64
C HIS A 37 6.28 -1.96 3.57
N PRO A 38 5.81 -0.75 3.95
CA PRO A 38 6.52 0.11 4.89
C PRO A 38 6.89 -0.59 6.21
N GLU A 39 6.02 -1.45 6.73
CA GLU A 39 6.24 -2.23 7.95
C GLU A 39 7.41 -3.23 7.85
N ASN A 40 7.87 -3.54 6.63
CA ASN A 40 9.03 -4.40 6.41
C ASN A 40 10.37 -3.67 6.60
N PHE A 41 10.32 -2.37 6.94
CA PHE A 41 11.49 -1.56 7.21
C PHE A 41 11.54 -1.15 8.67
N LEU A 42 12.56 -1.60 9.38
CA LEU A 42 12.79 -1.26 10.79
C LEU A 42 13.98 -0.32 10.92
N VAL A 43 13.80 0.71 11.71
CA VAL A 43 14.89 1.60 12.11
C VAL A 43 15.48 1.09 13.43
N LYS A 44 16.77 0.75 13.41
CA LYS A 44 17.52 0.38 14.61
C LYS A 44 18.75 1.26 14.72
N LYS A 45 18.72 2.25 15.62
CA LYS A 45 19.73 3.32 15.70
C LYS A 45 19.80 4.01 14.31
N ASP A 46 21.00 4.05 13.72
CA ASP A 46 21.26 4.67 12.41
C ASP A 46 21.10 3.69 11.22
N ARG A 47 20.68 2.46 11.48
CA ARG A 47 20.55 1.41 10.45
C ARG A 47 19.09 1.20 10.08
N MET A 48 18.86 1.04 8.79
CA MET A 48 17.60 0.52 8.27
C MET A 48 17.76 -0.99 8.03
N LEU A 49 16.85 -1.77 8.62
CA LEU A 49 16.79 -3.21 8.46
C LEU A 49 15.54 -3.55 7.65
N THR A 50 15.64 -4.52 6.76
CA THR A 50 14.48 -5.12 6.11
C THR A 50 14.14 -6.43 6.80
N ILE A 51 12.87 -6.65 7.05
CA ILE A 51 12.31 -7.89 7.60
C ILE A 51 11.36 -8.53 6.59
N ASP A 52 10.90 -9.74 6.88
CA ASP A 52 10.00 -10.51 6.02
C ASP A 52 10.59 -10.79 4.62
N GLY A 53 11.71 -11.49 4.61
CA GLY A 53 12.38 -11.95 3.38
C GLY A 53 11.70 -13.12 2.65
N GLY A 54 10.48 -13.54 3.07
CA GLY A 54 9.80 -14.73 2.53
C GLY A 54 9.42 -14.63 1.05
N GLN A 55 9.39 -13.42 0.50
CA GLN A 55 9.06 -13.14 -0.90
C GLN A 55 10.15 -12.33 -1.61
N VAL A 56 11.40 -12.65 -1.31
CA VAL A 56 12.56 -12.02 -1.96
C VAL A 56 12.97 -12.81 -3.19
N VAL A 57 13.11 -12.09 -4.31
CA VAL A 57 13.58 -12.64 -5.58
C VAL A 57 14.95 -12.04 -5.91
N GLN A 58 15.93 -12.90 -6.16
CA GLN A 58 17.26 -12.51 -6.64
C GLN A 58 17.33 -12.62 -8.17
N LEU A 59 17.70 -11.55 -8.83
CA LEU A 59 17.86 -11.47 -10.29
C LEU A 59 19.29 -11.07 -10.62
N ARG A 60 19.85 -11.64 -11.69
CA ARG A 60 21.21 -11.28 -12.16
C ARG A 60 21.32 -9.81 -12.59
N ASN A 61 20.26 -9.30 -13.17
CA ASN A 61 20.19 -7.90 -13.61
C ASN A 61 18.76 -7.39 -13.40
N LEU A 62 18.63 -6.29 -12.69
CA LEU A 62 17.37 -5.63 -12.44
C LEU A 62 17.29 -4.34 -13.25
N GLY A 63 16.66 -4.42 -14.42
CA GLY A 63 16.47 -3.28 -15.31
C GLY A 63 15.47 -2.24 -14.77
N HIS A 64 15.51 -1.03 -15.37
CA HIS A 64 14.71 0.14 -14.96
C HIS A 64 13.21 -0.17 -14.78
N ARG A 65 12.62 -0.93 -15.71
CA ARG A 65 11.19 -1.26 -15.67
C ARG A 65 10.78 -2.01 -14.41
N ARG A 66 11.53 -3.05 -14.02
CA ARG A 66 11.23 -3.86 -12.83
C ARG A 66 11.49 -3.06 -11.56
N SER A 67 12.59 -2.33 -11.51
CA SER A 67 12.94 -1.45 -10.38
C SER A 67 11.84 -0.41 -10.12
N LEU A 68 11.41 0.31 -11.17
CA LEU A 68 10.34 1.31 -11.06
C LEU A 68 9.00 0.70 -10.67
N ASN A 69 8.68 -0.50 -11.17
CA ASN A 69 7.43 -1.17 -10.81
C ASN A 69 7.42 -1.60 -9.33
N ASN A 70 8.55 -2.07 -8.80
CA ASN A 70 8.68 -2.41 -7.38
C ASN A 70 8.65 -1.18 -6.48
N LEU A 71 9.36 -0.10 -6.88
CA LEU A 71 9.26 1.20 -6.21
C LEU A 71 7.83 1.75 -6.21
N ALA A 72 7.11 1.61 -7.33
CA ALA A 72 5.70 2.00 -7.42
C ALA A 72 4.80 1.19 -6.49
N MET A 73 5.08 -0.09 -6.28
CA MET A 73 4.34 -0.93 -5.34
C MET A 73 4.52 -0.46 -3.90
N PHE A 74 5.75 -0.04 -3.53
CA PHE A 74 6.01 0.61 -2.24
C PHE A 74 5.22 1.92 -2.11
N PHE A 75 5.29 2.81 -3.10
CA PHE A 75 4.59 4.08 -3.07
C PHE A 75 3.07 3.96 -3.06
N ALA A 76 2.51 2.93 -3.69
CA ALA A 76 1.08 2.66 -3.68
C ALA A 76 0.50 2.41 -2.27
N GLN A 77 1.35 2.14 -1.26
CA GLN A 77 0.91 2.02 0.13
C GLN A 77 0.44 3.35 0.74
N PHE A 78 0.93 4.47 0.21
CA PHE A 78 0.68 5.81 0.75
C PHE A 78 -0.48 6.56 0.08
N GLN A 79 -1.14 5.93 -0.90
CA GLN A 79 -2.23 6.52 -1.68
C GLN A 79 -1.83 7.90 -2.28
N ASN A 80 -2.72 8.91 -2.20
CA ASN A 80 -2.47 10.24 -2.77
C ASN A 80 -1.58 11.15 -1.89
N GLN A 81 -1.15 10.68 -0.73
CA GLN A 81 -0.39 11.48 0.24
C GLN A 81 1.00 11.88 -0.27
N ILE A 82 1.54 11.13 -1.25
CA ILE A 82 2.91 11.37 -1.76
C ILE A 82 2.95 12.15 -3.08
N ASP A 83 1.81 12.50 -3.68
CA ASP A 83 1.75 13.04 -5.04
C ASP A 83 2.65 14.28 -5.22
N ASN A 84 2.64 15.19 -4.25
CA ASN A 84 3.45 16.40 -4.27
C ASN A 84 4.95 16.13 -4.06
N SER A 85 5.30 15.07 -3.35
CA SER A 85 6.69 14.71 -3.02
C SER A 85 7.27 13.69 -4.01
N LEU A 86 6.45 13.12 -4.88
CA LEU A 86 6.85 12.04 -5.78
C LEU A 86 8.04 12.40 -6.69
N PRO A 87 8.14 13.62 -7.26
CA PRO A 87 9.30 14.01 -8.06
C PRO A 87 10.60 13.97 -7.27
N GLN A 88 10.60 14.52 -6.04
CA GLN A 88 11.76 14.54 -5.15
C GLN A 88 12.17 13.13 -4.71
N LEU A 89 11.19 12.28 -4.38
CA LEU A 89 11.42 10.89 -3.99
C LEU A 89 11.99 10.06 -5.15
N LEU A 90 11.51 10.30 -6.38
CA LEU A 90 12.10 9.67 -7.57
C LEU A 90 13.53 10.14 -7.80
N THR A 91 13.81 11.43 -7.70
CA THR A 91 15.17 11.98 -7.82
C THR A 91 16.11 11.35 -6.79
N LEU A 92 15.67 11.22 -5.54
CA LEU A 92 16.44 10.55 -4.49
C LEU A 92 16.78 9.09 -4.86
N TYR A 93 15.80 8.37 -5.41
CA TYR A 93 15.99 7.00 -5.88
C TYR A 93 16.96 6.94 -7.07
N GLU A 94 16.79 7.82 -8.08
CA GLU A 94 17.65 7.88 -9.26
C GLU A 94 19.09 8.18 -8.89
N ASN A 95 19.31 9.16 -8.01
CA ASN A 95 20.64 9.49 -7.48
C ASN A 95 21.29 8.29 -6.79
N ALA A 96 20.54 7.60 -5.92
CA ALA A 96 21.02 6.42 -5.20
C ALA A 96 21.32 5.23 -6.13
N ARG A 97 20.71 5.19 -7.34
CA ARG A 97 20.95 4.19 -8.40
C ARG A 97 22.04 4.63 -9.41
N GLY A 98 22.58 5.83 -9.29
CA GLY A 98 23.47 6.41 -10.29
C GLY A 98 22.79 6.62 -11.67
N TRP A 99 21.48 6.80 -11.69
CA TRP A 99 20.74 7.01 -12.93
C TRP A 99 20.69 8.49 -13.30
N THR A 100 20.85 8.80 -14.58
CA THR A 100 20.58 10.14 -15.08
C THR A 100 19.10 10.46 -14.98
N ALA A 101 18.74 11.66 -14.53
CA ALA A 101 17.37 12.11 -14.44
C ALA A 101 16.63 11.99 -15.78
N ASN A 102 15.37 11.54 -15.75
CA ASN A 102 14.55 11.38 -16.95
C ASN A 102 13.07 11.65 -16.60
N SER A 103 12.50 12.68 -17.21
CA SER A 103 11.11 13.09 -16.97
C SER A 103 10.07 11.98 -17.26
N GLU A 104 10.31 11.16 -18.31
CA GLU A 104 9.42 10.05 -18.64
C GLU A 104 9.29 9.00 -17.51
N ARG A 105 10.32 8.90 -16.66
CA ARG A 105 10.25 7.94 -15.54
C ARG A 105 9.23 8.33 -14.50
N LEU A 106 9.02 9.62 -14.28
CA LEU A 106 7.98 10.10 -13.37
C LEU A 106 6.59 9.67 -13.84
N ASP A 107 6.31 9.83 -15.14
CA ASP A 107 5.02 9.43 -15.71
C ASP A 107 4.84 7.90 -15.69
N LYS A 108 5.89 7.15 -15.98
CA LYS A 108 5.89 5.68 -15.84
C LYS A 108 5.66 5.26 -14.38
N LEU A 109 6.31 5.92 -13.42
CA LEU A 109 6.14 5.66 -12.00
C LEU A 109 4.70 5.90 -11.56
N ARG A 110 4.11 7.05 -11.92
CA ARG A 110 2.70 7.37 -11.67
C ARG A 110 1.75 6.32 -12.27
N SER A 111 2.01 5.92 -13.52
CA SER A 111 1.23 4.86 -14.17
C SER A 111 1.29 3.53 -13.40
N TYR A 112 2.47 3.13 -12.91
CA TYR A 112 2.61 1.91 -12.13
C TYR A 112 1.94 2.02 -10.77
N ILE A 113 2.05 3.15 -10.07
CA ILE A 113 1.33 3.42 -8.81
C ILE A 113 -0.18 3.26 -9.03
N GLY A 114 -0.72 3.88 -10.08
CA GLY A 114 -2.14 3.76 -10.43
C GLY A 114 -2.58 2.30 -10.66
N LYS A 115 -1.75 1.50 -11.35
CA LYS A 115 -2.02 0.07 -11.57
C LYS A 115 -2.02 -0.73 -10.25
N HIS A 116 -1.07 -0.46 -9.35
CA HIS A 116 -1.04 -1.11 -8.04
C HIS A 116 -2.25 -0.72 -7.19
N ASN A 117 -2.62 0.55 -7.16
CA ASN A 117 -3.82 1.04 -6.46
C ASN A 117 -5.10 0.39 -7.01
N ALA A 118 -5.24 0.31 -8.34
CA ALA A 118 -6.40 -0.35 -8.97
C ALA A 118 -6.49 -1.84 -8.60
N ARG A 119 -5.35 -2.56 -8.61
CA ARG A 119 -5.30 -3.98 -8.19
C ARG A 119 -5.68 -4.14 -6.72
N ARG A 120 -5.18 -3.29 -5.83
CA ARG A 120 -5.51 -3.32 -4.40
C ARG A 120 -6.98 -3.03 -4.16
N LYS A 121 -7.53 -1.99 -4.83
CA LYS A 121 -8.95 -1.68 -4.77
C LYS A 121 -9.81 -2.87 -5.25
N LYS A 122 -9.45 -3.50 -6.37
CA LYS A 122 -10.14 -4.69 -6.86
C LYS A 122 -10.06 -5.83 -5.85
N ALA A 123 -8.86 -6.15 -5.34
CA ALA A 123 -8.69 -7.21 -4.35
C ALA A 123 -9.48 -6.94 -3.06
N TYR A 124 -9.58 -5.69 -2.63
CA TYR A 124 -10.40 -5.28 -1.49
C TYR A 124 -11.89 -5.50 -1.77
N ILE A 125 -12.38 -5.07 -2.94
CA ILE A 125 -13.78 -5.28 -3.36
C ILE A 125 -14.08 -6.78 -3.46
N ASP A 126 -13.20 -7.57 -4.08
CA ASP A 126 -13.36 -9.02 -4.20
C ASP A 126 -13.41 -9.72 -2.82
N LYS A 127 -12.68 -9.20 -1.82
CA LYS A 127 -12.77 -9.67 -0.43
C LYS A 127 -14.08 -9.27 0.23
N ALA A 128 -14.60 -8.08 -0.05
CA ALA A 128 -15.86 -7.61 0.51
C ALA A 128 -17.07 -8.47 0.11
N PHE A 129 -16.99 -9.18 -1.03
CA PHE A 129 -18.05 -10.09 -1.48
C PHE A 129 -17.94 -11.52 -0.94
N ARG A 130 -16.97 -11.78 -0.05
CA ARG A 130 -16.75 -13.12 0.55
C ARG A 130 -16.73 -13.01 2.07
N ASP A 131 -17.24 -14.05 2.73
CA ASP A 131 -17.05 -14.18 4.16
C ASP A 131 -15.56 -14.41 4.47
N CYS A 132 -14.97 -13.54 5.29
CA CYS A 132 -13.55 -13.55 5.60
C CYS A 132 -13.29 -12.90 6.97
N THR A 133 -12.04 -12.80 7.40
CA THR A 133 -11.67 -12.18 8.68
C THR A 133 -12.14 -10.74 8.83
N ARG A 134 -12.26 -9.99 7.73
CA ARG A 134 -12.66 -8.59 7.73
C ARG A 134 -14.15 -8.37 7.47
N PHE A 135 -14.77 -9.17 6.58
CA PHE A 135 -16.15 -9.02 6.16
C PHE A 135 -16.99 -10.22 6.54
N SER A 136 -18.21 -9.96 6.99
CA SER A 136 -19.29 -10.94 7.07
C SER A 136 -20.21 -10.79 5.86
N CYS A 137 -20.50 -11.88 5.16
CA CYS A 137 -21.36 -11.89 3.99
C CYS A 137 -22.54 -12.81 4.22
N ARG A 138 -23.76 -12.27 4.08
CA ARG A 138 -25.01 -13.03 4.19
C ARG A 138 -25.77 -12.93 2.90
N ARG A 139 -26.09 -14.06 2.31
CA ARG A 139 -26.84 -14.15 1.05
C ARG A 139 -28.14 -14.91 1.26
N SER A 140 -29.24 -14.31 0.84
CA SER A 140 -30.56 -14.96 0.74
C SER A 140 -31.13 -14.74 -0.65
N LEU A 141 -32.28 -15.34 -0.96
CA LEU A 141 -32.96 -15.18 -2.25
C LEU A 141 -33.36 -13.72 -2.55
N ARG A 142 -33.53 -12.90 -1.52
CA ARG A 142 -34.04 -11.51 -1.65
C ARG A 142 -33.02 -10.45 -1.24
N GLN A 143 -31.91 -10.84 -0.63
CA GLN A 143 -31.00 -9.89 -0.03
C GLN A 143 -29.57 -10.41 -0.03
N PHE A 144 -28.63 -9.53 -0.37
CA PHE A 144 -27.20 -9.72 -0.17
C PHE A 144 -26.68 -8.62 0.75
N VAL A 145 -26.14 -9.00 1.90
CA VAL A 145 -25.64 -8.09 2.92
C VAL A 145 -24.15 -8.36 3.12
N VAL A 146 -23.37 -7.29 3.07
CA VAL A 146 -21.95 -7.28 3.43
C VAL A 146 -21.75 -6.28 4.55
N CYS A 147 -21.06 -6.70 5.60
CA CYS A 147 -20.73 -5.84 6.73
C CYS A 147 -19.28 -6.07 7.12
N GLU A 148 -18.52 -5.01 7.43
CA GLU A 148 -17.26 -5.19 8.13
C GLU A 148 -17.53 -5.78 9.51
N ARG A 149 -16.73 -6.78 9.93
CA ARG A 149 -17.00 -7.53 11.16
C ARG A 149 -16.98 -6.66 12.42
N GLU A 150 -16.19 -5.59 12.44
CA GLU A 150 -16.15 -4.64 13.54
C GLU A 150 -17.49 -3.90 13.72
N TYR A 151 -18.27 -3.73 12.64
CA TYR A 151 -19.59 -3.10 12.63
C TYR A 151 -20.75 -4.12 12.65
N ASP A 152 -20.48 -5.43 12.56
CA ASP A 152 -21.52 -6.48 12.57
C ASP A 152 -22.05 -6.75 13.98
N THR A 153 -22.57 -5.70 14.60
CA THR A 153 -23.16 -5.71 15.94
C THR A 153 -24.64 -6.06 15.91
N PRO A 154 -25.22 -6.53 17.03
CA PRO A 154 -26.68 -6.75 17.12
C PRO A 154 -27.51 -5.51 16.75
N GLY A 155 -27.02 -4.31 17.07
CA GLY A 155 -27.66 -3.04 16.68
C GLY A 155 -27.67 -2.83 15.18
N MET A 156 -26.53 -3.02 14.51
CA MET A 156 -26.42 -2.93 13.06
C MET A 156 -27.30 -3.98 12.36
N GLN A 157 -27.34 -5.20 12.89
CA GLN A 157 -28.22 -6.25 12.35
C GLN A 157 -29.71 -5.90 12.41
N LYS A 158 -30.16 -5.19 13.45
CA LYS A 158 -31.53 -4.67 13.52
C LYS A 158 -31.80 -3.62 12.46
N ILE A 159 -30.87 -2.69 12.24
CA ILE A 159 -30.96 -1.67 11.19
C ILE A 159 -31.03 -2.32 9.80
N ILE A 160 -30.18 -3.30 9.53
CA ILE A 160 -30.17 -4.01 8.24
C ILE A 160 -31.48 -4.77 8.00
N LYS A 161 -32.07 -5.35 9.04
CA LYS A 161 -33.37 -6.06 8.94
C LYS A 161 -34.54 -5.12 8.70
N ASN A 162 -34.55 -3.96 9.35
CA ASN A 162 -35.64 -2.99 9.32
C ASN A 162 -35.13 -1.57 9.05
N PRO A 163 -34.58 -1.28 7.86
CA PRO A 163 -33.98 0.02 7.55
C PRO A 163 -34.97 1.20 7.64
N GLY A 164 -36.25 0.96 7.36
CA GLY A 164 -37.31 1.96 7.46
C GLY A 164 -37.50 2.50 8.88
N GLU A 165 -37.42 1.66 9.91
CA GLU A 165 -37.51 2.08 11.31
C GLU A 165 -36.30 2.90 11.77
N ALA A 166 -35.12 2.60 11.24
CA ALA A 166 -33.89 3.34 11.57
C ALA A 166 -33.94 4.76 11.00
N ILE A 167 -34.51 4.94 9.80
CA ILE A 167 -34.65 6.24 9.14
C ILE A 167 -35.74 7.09 9.82
N SER A 168 -36.84 6.47 10.29
CA SER A 168 -37.95 7.19 10.93
C SER A 168 -37.61 7.73 12.31
N ARG A 169 -36.64 7.12 13.03
CA ARG A 169 -36.17 7.57 14.36
C ARG A 169 -35.14 8.70 14.29
N GLY A 170 -34.62 9.01 13.14
CA GLY A 170 -33.63 10.07 12.91
C GLY A 170 -34.21 11.41 12.42
N ARG A 171 -35.54 11.59 12.46
CA ARG A 171 -36.25 12.83 12.15
C ARG A 171 -36.81 13.49 13.40
#